data_8873ee1ff05bcd4ca29671abc11435d1
#
_entry.id   8873ee1ff05bcd4ca29671abc11435d1
#
_cell.length_a   1.000
_cell.length_b   1.000
_cell.length_c   1.000
_cell.angle_alpha   90.00
_cell.angle_beta   90.00
_cell.angle_gamma   90.00
#
_symmetry.space_group_name_H-M   'P 1'
#
loop_
_entity.id
_entity.type
_entity.pdbx_description
1 polymer ?
#
loop_
_entity_poly.entity_id
_entity_poly.type
_entity_poly.pdbx_seq_one_letter_code
_entity_poly.pdbx_strand_id
1 'polypeptide(L)'
;MLVDSHCHLDYYVEAEIEQVIARAREAGVGRMVTIGVRMSQAAKVKELAERFPDVWGTIGIHPHNAGEGPLPTAEEIAAAADHPRIVGIGESGLDYFYDKAPRDAQAENFRRHIRAARLAGLPLAIHARQADDDILAILREEREAGGPF
;
A
#
# COMPACT_ATOMS: atom_id res chain seq x y z
N MET A 1 2.98 6.15 -23.48
CA MET A 1 3.57 6.14 -22.13
C MET A 1 2.78 5.16 -21.28
N LEU A 2 3.44 4.17 -20.70
CA LEU A 2 2.84 3.22 -19.77
C LEU A 2 2.97 3.74 -18.32
N VAL A 3 2.07 3.29 -17.47
CA VAL A 3 2.13 3.52 -16.01
C VAL A 3 2.19 2.15 -15.34
N ASP A 4 3.23 1.91 -14.55
CA ASP A 4 3.28 0.77 -13.63
C ASP A 4 2.64 1.22 -12.31
N SER A 5 1.39 0.84 -12.10
CA SER A 5 0.61 1.24 -10.92
C SER A 5 0.91 0.40 -9.68
N HIS A 6 1.73 -0.66 -9.79
CA HIS A 6 2.01 -1.55 -8.67
C HIS A 6 3.36 -2.27 -8.83
N CYS A 7 4.42 -1.70 -8.28
CA CYS A 7 5.75 -2.31 -8.23
C CYS A 7 6.33 -2.21 -6.81
N HIS A 8 7.42 -2.94 -6.56
CA HIS A 8 8.11 -2.96 -5.27
C HIS A 8 9.60 -2.59 -5.46
N LEU A 9 9.88 -1.30 -5.65
CA LEU A 9 11.24 -0.81 -5.84
C LEU A 9 12.11 -0.96 -4.58
N ASP A 10 11.47 -0.95 -3.42
CA ASP A 10 12.12 -1.13 -2.11
C ASP A 10 12.65 -2.56 -1.88
N TYR A 11 12.30 -3.54 -2.73
CA TYR A 11 12.83 -4.91 -2.67
C TYR A 11 14.20 -5.05 -3.35
N TYR A 12 14.59 -4.09 -4.18
CA TYR A 12 15.91 -4.08 -4.82
C TYR A 12 16.96 -3.49 -3.89
N VAL A 13 18.20 -3.98 -3.99
CA VAL A 13 19.32 -3.34 -3.31
C VAL A 13 19.60 -1.97 -3.93
N GLU A 14 20.07 -1.03 -3.13
CA GLU A 14 20.23 0.38 -3.52
C GLU A 14 20.96 0.57 -4.84
N ALA A 15 22.04 -0.20 -5.07
CA ALA A 15 22.84 -0.13 -6.30
C ALA A 15 22.10 -0.58 -7.58
N GLU A 16 20.98 -1.28 -7.46
CA GLU A 16 20.20 -1.80 -8.59
C GLU A 16 19.01 -0.92 -8.96
N ILE A 17 18.50 -0.11 -8.01
CA ILE A 17 17.27 0.67 -8.18
C ILE A 17 17.35 1.58 -9.42
N GLU A 18 18.45 2.31 -9.60
CA GLU A 18 18.65 3.19 -10.77
C GLU A 18 18.60 2.42 -12.09
N GLN A 19 19.21 1.23 -12.11
CA GLN A 19 19.22 0.38 -13.31
C GLN A 19 17.82 -0.18 -13.60
N VAL A 20 17.06 -0.57 -12.56
CA VAL A 20 15.67 -1.03 -12.70
C VAL A 20 14.81 0.06 -13.31
N ILE A 21 14.87 1.28 -12.75
CA ILE A 21 14.14 2.44 -13.24
C ILE A 21 14.56 2.81 -14.68
N ALA A 22 15.87 2.78 -15.00
CA ALA A 22 16.35 3.04 -16.35
C ALA A 22 15.77 2.04 -17.36
N ARG A 23 15.79 0.73 -17.07
CA ARG A 23 15.17 -0.29 -17.93
C ARG A 23 13.67 -0.11 -18.08
N ALA A 24 12.97 0.30 -17.02
CA ALA A 24 11.53 0.60 -17.08
C ALA A 24 11.25 1.76 -18.06
N ARG A 25 12.06 2.83 -17.99
CA ARG A 25 11.96 4.00 -18.89
C ARG A 25 12.24 3.59 -20.36
N GLU A 26 13.26 2.79 -20.60
CA GLU A 26 13.59 2.26 -21.93
C GLU A 26 12.45 1.40 -22.50
N ALA A 27 11.73 0.66 -21.64
CA ALA A 27 10.54 -0.10 -22.02
C ALA A 27 9.26 0.76 -22.18
N GLY A 28 9.36 2.09 -22.03
CA GLY A 28 8.23 3.02 -22.21
C GLY A 28 7.38 3.23 -20.96
N VAL A 29 7.81 2.77 -19.78
CA VAL A 29 7.17 3.06 -18.49
C VAL A 29 7.58 4.46 -18.06
N GLY A 30 6.65 5.39 -18.07
CA GLY A 30 6.92 6.79 -17.75
C GLY A 30 6.51 7.19 -16.32
N ARG A 31 5.80 6.32 -15.61
CA ARG A 31 5.42 6.52 -14.20
C ARG A 31 5.34 5.18 -13.48
N MET A 32 5.75 5.16 -12.20
CA MET A 32 5.78 3.99 -11.35
C MET A 32 5.22 4.33 -9.98
N VAL A 33 4.44 3.41 -9.40
CA VAL A 33 3.98 3.52 -8.01
C VAL A 33 4.60 2.38 -7.22
N THR A 34 5.56 2.71 -6.35
CA THR A 34 6.14 1.73 -5.42
C THR A 34 5.24 1.53 -4.22
N ILE A 35 4.95 0.28 -3.89
CA ILE A 35 3.91 -0.09 -2.95
C ILE A 35 4.50 -0.38 -1.57
N GLY A 36 4.05 0.36 -0.56
CA GLY A 36 4.40 0.10 0.84
C GLY A 36 3.74 -1.16 1.37
N VAL A 37 4.49 -1.97 2.12
CA VAL A 37 4.01 -3.23 2.72
C VAL A 37 4.21 -3.30 4.23
N ARG A 38 4.95 -2.33 4.81
CA ARG A 38 5.17 -2.16 6.26
C ARG A 38 5.30 -0.68 6.61
N MET A 39 4.80 -0.28 7.76
CA MET A 39 4.97 1.10 8.24
C MET A 39 6.45 1.45 8.47
N SER A 40 7.28 0.49 8.87
CA SER A 40 8.73 0.69 9.02
C SER A 40 9.45 1.05 7.71
N GLN A 41 8.84 0.75 6.55
CA GLN A 41 9.38 1.06 5.23
C GLN A 41 8.85 2.39 4.65
N ALA A 42 7.93 3.06 5.34
CA ALA A 42 7.33 4.31 4.87
C ALA A 42 8.37 5.39 4.52
N ALA A 43 9.42 5.52 5.32
CA ALA A 43 10.52 6.46 5.04
C ALA A 43 11.25 6.11 3.74
N LYS A 44 11.51 4.82 3.48
CA LYS A 44 12.18 4.37 2.25
C LYS A 44 11.32 4.59 1.01
N VAL A 45 10.01 4.34 1.10
CA VAL A 45 9.07 4.62 0.00
C VAL A 45 9.07 6.11 -0.35
N LYS A 46 9.04 6.99 0.65
CA LYS A 46 9.09 8.45 0.45
C LYS A 46 10.41 8.88 -0.18
N GLU A 47 11.54 8.39 0.33
CA GLU A 47 12.87 8.66 -0.21
C GLU A 47 12.96 8.31 -1.70
N LEU A 48 12.48 7.12 -2.09
CA LEU A 48 12.46 6.70 -3.50
C LEU A 48 11.59 7.61 -4.36
N ALA A 49 10.41 7.98 -3.86
CA ALA A 49 9.50 8.87 -4.56
C ALA A 49 10.01 10.32 -4.68
N GLU A 50 10.83 10.79 -3.74
CA GLU A 50 11.50 12.09 -3.80
C GLU A 50 12.71 12.07 -4.76
N ARG A 51 13.47 10.99 -4.72
CA ARG A 51 14.70 10.84 -5.51
C ARG A 51 14.44 10.70 -7.02
N PHE A 52 13.35 10.04 -7.39
CA PHE A 52 13.02 9.77 -8.79
C PHE A 52 11.73 10.49 -9.20
N PRO A 53 11.79 11.44 -10.16
CA PRO A 53 10.64 12.28 -10.51
C PRO A 53 9.44 11.52 -11.12
N ASP A 54 9.67 10.33 -11.63
CA ASP A 54 8.68 9.43 -12.22
C ASP A 54 8.21 8.31 -11.26
N VAL A 55 8.60 8.39 -9.98
CA VAL A 55 8.19 7.46 -8.93
C VAL A 55 7.27 8.14 -7.93
N TRP A 56 6.19 7.47 -7.58
CA TRP A 56 5.27 7.76 -6.48
C TRP A 56 5.21 6.55 -5.55
N GLY A 57 4.55 6.69 -4.41
CA GLY A 57 4.43 5.60 -3.46
C GLY A 57 3.06 5.47 -2.82
N THR A 58 2.84 4.35 -2.14
CA THR A 58 1.74 4.13 -1.21
C THR A 58 2.27 3.80 0.19
N ILE A 59 1.45 4.02 1.21
CA ILE A 59 1.78 3.68 2.60
C ILE A 59 0.76 2.67 3.13
N GLY A 60 1.24 1.54 3.63
CA GLY A 60 0.36 0.54 4.20
C GLY A 60 1.07 -0.68 4.77
N ILE A 61 0.26 -1.62 5.26
CA ILE A 61 0.69 -2.91 5.79
C ILE A 61 0.00 -4.03 5.01
N HIS A 62 0.79 -4.80 4.27
CA HIS A 62 0.34 -5.98 3.56
C HIS A 62 -0.26 -7.02 4.52
N PRO A 63 -1.30 -7.79 4.13
CA PRO A 63 -1.91 -8.79 5.01
C PRO A 63 -0.91 -9.80 5.59
N HIS A 64 0.16 -10.16 4.88
CA HIS A 64 1.21 -11.04 5.40
C HIS A 64 1.92 -10.48 6.65
N ASN A 65 1.94 -9.17 6.81
CA ASN A 65 2.67 -8.45 7.86
C ASN A 65 1.74 -7.95 8.98
N ALA A 66 0.43 -8.21 8.88
CA ALA A 66 -0.56 -7.74 9.86
C ALA A 66 -0.38 -8.34 11.28
N GLY A 67 0.38 -9.42 11.41
CA GLY A 67 0.70 -10.06 12.68
C GLY A 67 2.09 -9.74 13.25
N GLU A 68 2.88 -8.86 12.61
CA GLU A 68 4.28 -8.60 13.02
C GLU A 68 4.41 -7.70 14.27
N GLY A 69 3.31 -7.10 14.75
CA GLY A 69 3.31 -6.23 15.93
C GLY A 69 1.98 -5.50 16.11
N PRO A 70 1.92 -4.50 16.99
CA PRO A 70 0.71 -3.71 17.17
C PRO A 70 0.38 -2.97 15.88
N LEU A 71 -0.89 -3.07 15.46
CA LEU A 71 -1.36 -2.36 14.27
C LEU A 71 -1.49 -0.85 14.56
N PRO A 72 -1.02 0.02 13.66
CA PRO A 72 -1.21 1.46 13.77
C PRO A 72 -2.68 1.83 13.69
N THR A 73 -3.05 2.99 14.21
CA THR A 73 -4.39 3.55 14.04
C THR A 73 -4.60 4.07 12.61
N ALA A 74 -5.84 4.32 12.21
CA ALA A 74 -6.13 4.93 10.91
C ALA A 74 -5.50 6.32 10.76
N GLU A 75 -5.46 7.09 11.86
CA GLU A 75 -4.85 8.42 11.92
C GLU A 75 -3.33 8.35 11.74
N GLU A 76 -2.66 7.37 12.34
CA GLU A 76 -1.22 7.16 12.17
C GLU A 76 -0.86 6.78 10.73
N ILE A 77 -1.67 5.92 10.09
CA ILE A 77 -1.50 5.56 8.67
C ILE A 77 -1.72 6.78 7.78
N ALA A 78 -2.80 7.54 8.00
CA ALA A 78 -3.11 8.74 7.24
C ALA A 78 -2.03 9.81 7.40
N ALA A 79 -1.54 10.04 8.61
CA ALA A 79 -0.44 10.97 8.89
C ALA A 79 0.87 10.53 8.19
N ALA A 80 1.16 9.22 8.17
CA ALA A 80 2.31 8.70 7.44
C ALA A 80 2.19 8.90 5.93
N ALA A 81 0.98 8.95 5.38
CA ALA A 81 0.71 9.19 3.97
C ALA A 81 0.63 10.68 3.58
N ASP A 82 0.67 11.60 4.54
CA ASP A 82 0.67 13.04 4.27
C ASP A 82 2.01 13.47 3.65
N HIS A 83 2.09 13.31 2.34
CA HIS A 83 3.28 13.62 1.55
C HIS A 83 2.91 13.76 0.06
N PRO A 84 3.43 14.78 -0.67
CA PRO A 84 3.01 15.07 -2.05
C PRO A 84 3.32 13.97 -3.07
N ARG A 85 4.20 13.04 -2.73
CA ARG A 85 4.57 11.91 -3.59
C ARG A 85 3.91 10.59 -3.17
N ILE A 86 3.09 10.59 -2.12
CA ILE A 86 2.25 9.46 -1.73
C ILE A 86 0.87 9.64 -2.34
N VAL A 87 0.46 8.65 -3.13
CA VAL A 87 -0.75 8.71 -3.97
C VAL A 87 -1.78 7.65 -3.60
N GLY A 88 -1.56 6.88 -2.55
CA GLY A 88 -2.50 5.86 -2.10
C GLY A 88 -2.18 5.31 -0.71
N ILE A 89 -3.19 4.71 -0.10
CA ILE A 89 -3.08 3.93 1.13
C ILE A 89 -3.01 2.45 0.75
N GLY A 90 -2.10 1.73 1.37
CA GLY A 90 -1.89 0.30 1.09
C GLY A 90 -0.47 0.00 0.60
N GLU A 91 -0.22 -1.24 0.29
CA GLU A 91 -1.11 -2.38 0.05
C GLU A 91 -1.67 -2.92 1.37
N SER A 92 -2.97 -3.18 1.43
CA SER A 92 -3.63 -3.83 2.55
C SER A 92 -4.80 -4.68 2.04
N GLY A 93 -5.31 -5.60 2.83
CA GLY A 93 -6.37 -6.51 2.42
C GLY A 93 -6.26 -7.86 3.09
N LEU A 94 -6.66 -8.94 2.39
CA LEU A 94 -6.72 -10.29 2.93
C LEU A 94 -6.00 -11.30 2.01
N ASP A 95 -5.25 -12.22 2.61
CA ASP A 95 -4.59 -13.34 1.93
C ASP A 95 -4.85 -14.63 2.71
N TYR A 96 -5.77 -15.44 2.21
CA TYR A 96 -6.12 -16.74 2.80
C TYR A 96 -5.41 -17.92 2.13
N PHE A 97 -4.63 -17.64 1.09
CA PHE A 97 -3.81 -18.66 0.44
C PHE A 97 -2.52 -18.94 1.21
N TYR A 98 -1.75 -17.90 1.51
CA TYR A 98 -0.53 -18.03 2.29
C TYR A 98 -0.79 -18.01 3.80
N ASP A 99 -1.84 -17.35 4.25
CA ASP A 99 -2.35 -17.30 5.63
C ASP A 99 -1.25 -17.01 6.68
N LYS A 100 -0.34 -16.07 6.33
CA LYS A 100 0.87 -15.78 7.12
C LYS A 100 0.61 -15.00 8.41
N ALA A 101 -0.52 -14.31 8.52
CA ALA A 101 -0.95 -13.63 9.71
C ALA A 101 -2.36 -14.09 10.10
N PRO A 102 -2.75 -14.02 11.39
CA PRO A 102 -4.10 -14.33 11.82
C PRO A 102 -5.15 -13.55 11.01
N ARG A 103 -6.23 -14.21 10.60
CA ARG A 103 -7.25 -13.60 9.72
C ARG A 103 -7.96 -12.43 10.36
N ASP A 104 -8.18 -12.46 11.67
CA ASP A 104 -8.71 -11.35 12.44
C ASP A 104 -7.77 -10.13 12.44
N ALA A 105 -6.48 -10.34 12.55
CA ALA A 105 -5.47 -9.28 12.42
C ALA A 105 -5.45 -8.71 10.99
N GLN A 106 -5.54 -9.54 9.96
CA GLN A 106 -5.65 -9.09 8.57
C GLN A 106 -6.91 -8.23 8.37
N ALA A 107 -8.06 -8.68 8.87
CA ALA A 107 -9.33 -7.98 8.75
C ALA A 107 -9.31 -6.62 9.48
N GLU A 108 -8.79 -6.58 10.71
CA GLU A 108 -8.64 -5.33 11.46
C GLU A 108 -7.67 -4.37 10.78
N ASN A 109 -6.52 -4.86 10.31
CA ASN A 109 -5.58 -4.09 9.51
C ASN A 109 -6.25 -3.47 8.28
N PHE A 110 -7.02 -4.26 7.54
CA PHE A 110 -7.72 -3.81 6.35
C PHE A 110 -8.75 -2.71 6.67
N ARG A 111 -9.55 -2.86 7.75
CA ARG A 111 -10.49 -1.84 8.21
C ARG A 111 -9.79 -0.51 8.55
N ARG A 112 -8.66 -0.56 9.24
CA ARG A 112 -7.86 0.64 9.56
C ARG A 112 -7.35 1.34 8.31
N HIS A 113 -6.93 0.58 7.29
CA HIS A 113 -6.49 1.15 6.01
C HIS A 113 -7.64 1.80 5.22
N ILE A 114 -8.84 1.21 5.23
CA ILE A 114 -10.02 1.83 4.63
C ILE A 114 -10.34 3.16 5.31
N ARG A 115 -10.31 3.20 6.65
CA ARG A 115 -10.53 4.43 7.42
C ARG A 115 -9.43 5.47 7.17
N ALA A 116 -8.17 5.04 7.07
CA ALA A 116 -7.04 5.90 6.72
C ALA A 116 -7.17 6.48 5.32
N ALA A 117 -7.60 5.70 4.33
CA ALA A 117 -7.85 6.16 2.97
C ALA A 117 -8.90 7.27 2.95
N ARG A 118 -9.99 7.09 3.72
CA ARG A 118 -11.03 8.11 3.90
C ARG A 118 -10.49 9.39 4.56
N LEU A 119 -9.69 9.27 5.63
CA LEU A 119 -9.09 10.42 6.33
C LEU A 119 -8.11 11.18 5.44
N ALA A 120 -7.29 10.48 4.67
CA ALA A 120 -6.30 11.06 3.79
C ALA A 120 -6.88 11.57 2.45
N GLY A 121 -8.08 11.15 2.08
CA GLY A 121 -8.66 11.41 0.75
C GLY A 121 -7.89 10.76 -0.38
N LEU A 122 -7.25 9.61 -0.12
CA LEU A 122 -6.42 8.88 -1.06
C LEU A 122 -7.06 7.53 -1.43
N PRO A 123 -6.84 7.02 -2.66
CA PRO A 123 -7.32 5.71 -3.07
C PRO A 123 -6.66 4.59 -2.25
N LEU A 124 -7.34 3.45 -2.18
CA LEU A 124 -6.90 2.26 -1.47
C LEU A 124 -6.35 1.22 -2.46
N ALA A 125 -5.11 0.75 -2.23
CA ALA A 125 -4.53 -0.40 -2.92
C ALA A 125 -4.87 -1.68 -2.16
N ILE A 126 -5.65 -2.58 -2.79
CA ILE A 126 -6.21 -3.76 -2.13
C ILE A 126 -5.52 -5.03 -2.62
N HIS A 127 -4.99 -5.81 -1.67
CA HIS A 127 -4.58 -7.19 -1.88
C HIS A 127 -5.76 -8.12 -1.58
N ALA A 128 -6.12 -8.96 -2.56
CA ALA A 128 -7.16 -9.98 -2.40
C ALA A 128 -6.66 -11.32 -2.94
N ARG A 129 -6.52 -12.31 -2.08
CA ARG A 129 -6.13 -13.66 -2.50
C ARG A 129 -6.91 -14.73 -1.73
N GLN A 130 -7.82 -15.42 -2.44
CA GLN A 130 -8.76 -16.39 -1.88
C GLN A 130 -9.59 -15.83 -0.72
N ALA A 131 -9.98 -14.55 -0.78
CA ALA A 131 -10.67 -13.83 0.29
C ALA A 131 -11.71 -12.83 -0.23
N ASP A 132 -12.18 -12.98 -1.48
CA ASP A 132 -12.99 -12.00 -2.17
C ASP A 132 -14.31 -11.68 -1.43
N ASP A 133 -14.98 -12.71 -0.87
CA ASP A 133 -16.24 -12.51 -0.13
C ASP A 133 -16.04 -11.67 1.14
N ASP A 134 -14.98 -11.94 1.91
CA ASP A 134 -14.66 -11.18 3.12
C ASP A 134 -14.17 -9.76 2.79
N ILE A 135 -13.40 -9.59 1.70
CA ILE A 135 -13.03 -8.26 1.19
C ILE A 135 -14.30 -7.45 0.89
N LEU A 136 -15.24 -8.03 0.13
CA LEU A 136 -16.49 -7.34 -0.21
C LEU A 136 -17.35 -7.03 1.01
N ALA A 137 -17.43 -7.95 1.98
CA ALA A 137 -18.16 -7.75 3.22
C ALA A 137 -17.58 -6.56 4.00
N ILE A 138 -16.27 -6.54 4.22
CA ILE A 138 -15.58 -5.46 4.94
C ILE A 138 -15.74 -4.10 4.23
N LEU A 139 -15.60 -4.07 2.91
CA LEU A 139 -15.78 -2.83 2.12
C LEU A 139 -17.21 -2.27 2.26
N ARG A 140 -18.23 -3.13 2.25
CA ARG A 140 -19.64 -2.73 2.45
C ARG A 140 -19.86 -2.19 3.86
N GLU A 141 -19.42 -2.92 4.88
CA GLU A 141 -19.54 -2.51 6.28
C GLU A 141 -18.88 -1.15 6.54
N GLU A 142 -17.66 -0.96 6.07
CA GLU A 142 -16.93 0.31 6.26
C GLU A 142 -17.54 1.47 5.48
N ARG A 143 -18.14 1.21 4.31
CA ARG A 143 -18.86 2.21 3.53
C ARG A 143 -20.16 2.62 4.23
N GLU A 144 -20.91 1.67 4.79
CA GLU A 144 -22.14 1.93 5.54
C GLU A 144 -21.86 2.69 6.84
N ALA A 145 -20.77 2.33 7.56
CA ALA A 145 -20.39 2.94 8.82
C ALA A 145 -19.80 4.35 8.69
N GLY A 146 -19.05 4.63 7.63
CA GLY A 146 -18.25 5.86 7.52
C GLY A 146 -18.37 6.62 6.19
N GLY A 147 -19.16 6.16 5.24
CA GLY A 147 -19.29 6.78 3.92
C GLY A 147 -18.21 6.32 2.91
N PRO A 148 -18.12 6.99 1.77
CA PRO A 148 -17.19 6.62 0.70
C PRO A 148 -15.73 6.82 1.10
N PHE A 149 -14.85 6.09 0.44
CA PHE A 149 -13.38 6.16 0.56
C PHE A 149 -12.75 5.97 -0.81
#